data_515575119b4e431fcf4db6af0b12649a
#
_entry.id   515575119b4e431fcf4db6af0b12649a
#
_cell.length_a   1.000
_cell.length_b   1.000
_cell.length_c   1.000
_cell.angle_alpha   90.00
_cell.angle_beta   90.00
_cell.angle_gamma   90.00
#
_symmetry.space_group_name_H-M   'P 1'
#
loop_
_entity.id
_entity.type
_entity.pdbx_description
1 polymer ?
#
loop_
_entity_poly.entity_id
_entity_poly.type
_entity_poly.pdbx_seq_one_letter_code
_entity_poly.pdbx_strand_id
1 'polypeptide(L)'
;MLLQVALDKPEHLAILPALTGLADIIEVGTPLLKRFGVAAITTVREICPDVPVLADTKTVDGGALEANMVFGAGASFMTVLSCASRATHETVGKCAVAFGASVIVDTITESGKPILLPQDFALPEGFAYVAVHSPTDARLAGDNSTGHIDAVAAMHARGFRVSLAGGIGPATLDSVIAVKPEILVVGSAITESETPGKVASWIKERLPEQGLGWPWDKK
;
A
#
# COMPACT_ATOMS: atom_id res chain seq x y z
N MET A 1 -10.98 1.90 -8.82
CA MET A 1 -9.56 1.64 -8.47
C MET A 1 -9.05 2.83 -7.70
N LEU A 2 -8.38 2.60 -6.56
CA LEU A 2 -7.86 3.68 -5.70
C LEU A 2 -6.41 3.97 -6.08
N LEU A 3 -6.04 5.25 -6.11
CA LEU A 3 -4.66 5.70 -6.28
C LEU A 3 -4.00 5.88 -4.91
N GLN A 4 -2.99 5.07 -4.60
CA GLN A 4 -2.11 5.24 -3.45
C GLN A 4 -0.79 5.84 -3.90
N VAL A 5 -0.33 6.91 -3.25
CA VAL A 5 0.95 7.55 -3.55
C VAL A 5 1.93 7.26 -2.42
N ALA A 6 3.07 6.60 -2.74
CA ALA A 6 4.07 6.17 -1.77
C ALA A 6 5.20 7.21 -1.65
N LEU A 7 5.42 7.68 -0.43
CA LEU A 7 6.43 8.67 -0.06
C LEU A 7 7.61 8.01 0.66
N ASP A 8 8.79 7.95 0.03
CA ASP A 8 9.97 7.28 0.59
C ASP A 8 11.04 8.24 1.13
N LYS A 9 11.01 9.51 0.69
CA LYS A 9 12.04 10.51 1.02
C LYS A 9 11.44 11.73 1.70
N PRO A 10 12.23 12.46 2.54
CA PRO A 10 11.77 13.69 3.19
C PRO A 10 11.22 14.73 2.23
N GLU A 11 11.86 14.91 1.09
CA GLU A 11 11.48 15.86 0.05
C GLU A 11 10.11 15.55 -0.57
N HIS A 12 9.66 14.29 -0.51
CA HIS A 12 8.33 13.91 -0.97
C HIS A 12 7.20 14.52 -0.13
N LEU A 13 7.45 14.94 1.11
CA LEU A 13 6.45 15.64 1.91
C LEU A 13 6.05 16.99 1.28
N ALA A 14 6.95 17.63 0.55
CA ALA A 14 6.69 18.90 -0.11
C ALA A 14 5.69 18.83 -1.26
N ILE A 15 5.47 17.63 -1.84
CA ILE A 15 4.50 17.47 -2.94
C ILE A 15 3.06 17.24 -2.46
N LEU A 16 2.84 16.96 -1.15
CA LEU A 16 1.51 16.63 -0.62
C LEU A 16 0.41 17.62 -1.02
N PRO A 17 0.63 18.96 -0.97
CA PRO A 17 -0.40 19.90 -1.42
C PRO A 17 -0.83 19.69 -2.89
N ALA A 18 0.09 19.25 -3.74
CA ALA A 18 -0.22 18.99 -5.16
C ALA A 18 -0.98 17.66 -5.39
N LEU A 19 -1.08 16.81 -4.37
CA LEU A 19 -1.80 15.54 -4.41
C LEU A 19 -3.22 15.62 -3.83
N THR A 20 -3.60 16.78 -3.25
CA THR A 20 -4.92 16.99 -2.65
C THR A 20 -6.03 16.76 -3.69
N GLY A 21 -6.99 15.91 -3.36
CA GLY A 21 -8.10 15.52 -4.24
C GLY A 21 -7.72 14.55 -5.37
N LEU A 22 -6.46 14.17 -5.48
CA LEU A 22 -5.96 13.23 -6.49
C LEU A 22 -5.62 11.86 -5.90
N ALA A 23 -4.86 11.83 -4.80
CA ALA A 23 -4.55 10.60 -4.09
C ALA A 23 -5.72 10.18 -3.20
N ASP A 24 -6.08 8.90 -3.26
CA ASP A 24 -7.08 8.30 -2.36
C ASP A 24 -6.43 7.79 -1.06
N ILE A 25 -5.15 7.46 -1.10
CA ILE A 25 -4.33 7.03 0.04
C ILE A 25 -2.95 7.67 -0.10
N ILE A 26 -2.41 8.20 1.00
CA ILE A 26 -0.99 8.57 1.08
C ILE A 26 -0.26 7.50 1.89
N GLU A 27 0.81 6.95 1.32
CA GLU A 27 1.66 5.99 2.00
C GLU A 27 2.90 6.67 2.55
N VAL A 28 3.12 6.49 3.85
CA VAL A 28 4.42 6.76 4.49
C VAL A 28 5.27 5.52 4.31
N GLY A 29 6.14 5.54 3.31
CA GLY A 29 6.98 4.40 2.93
C GLY A 29 7.97 3.99 4.03
N THR A 30 8.41 2.74 3.97
CA THR A 30 9.34 2.17 4.98
C THR A 30 10.59 3.04 5.21
N PRO A 31 11.25 3.61 4.17
CA PRO A 31 12.42 4.46 4.38
C PRO A 31 12.09 5.74 5.16
N LEU A 32 10.94 6.34 4.87
CA LEU A 32 10.50 7.57 5.54
C LEU A 32 10.13 7.30 7.01
N LEU A 33 9.44 6.18 7.29
CA LEU A 33 9.17 5.70 8.65
C LEU A 33 10.44 5.44 9.44
N LYS A 34 11.44 4.76 8.84
CA LYS A 34 12.72 4.50 9.51
C LYS A 34 13.49 5.77 9.82
N ARG A 35 13.32 6.83 9.03
CA ARG A 35 14.00 8.10 9.25
C ARG A 35 13.35 8.95 10.33
N PHE A 36 12.02 9.03 10.37
CA PHE A 36 11.28 9.96 11.22
C PHE A 36 10.36 9.30 12.24
N GLY A 37 10.24 7.98 12.21
CA GLY A 37 9.29 7.24 13.04
C GLY A 37 7.84 7.66 12.75
N VAL A 38 6.99 7.54 13.75
CA VAL A 38 5.56 7.87 13.63
C VAL A 38 5.28 9.35 13.39
N ALA A 39 6.26 10.25 13.63
CA ALA A 39 6.11 11.66 13.32
C ALA A 39 5.85 11.92 11.83
N ALA A 40 6.34 11.03 10.93
CA ALA A 40 6.02 11.12 9.51
C ALA A 40 4.53 10.93 9.24
N ILE A 41 3.87 10.02 9.97
CA ILE A 41 2.42 9.77 9.87
C ILE A 41 1.65 11.02 10.31
N THR A 42 1.99 11.56 11.48
CA THR A 42 1.36 12.77 12.03
C THR A 42 1.52 13.95 11.06
N THR A 43 2.71 14.14 10.50
CA THR A 43 2.95 15.21 9.50
C THR A 43 2.06 15.06 8.27
N VAL A 44 1.92 13.86 7.72
CA VAL A 44 1.03 13.63 6.58
C VAL A 44 -0.43 13.89 6.96
N ARG A 45 -0.87 13.46 8.15
CA ARG A 45 -2.22 13.71 8.66
C ARG A 45 -2.53 15.20 8.84
N GLU A 46 -1.54 15.99 9.28
CA GLU A 46 -1.68 17.45 9.43
C GLU A 46 -1.84 18.15 8.08
N ILE A 47 -1.10 17.69 7.05
CA ILE A 47 -1.15 18.29 5.72
C ILE A 47 -2.38 17.81 4.93
N CYS A 48 -2.76 16.54 5.08
CA CYS A 48 -3.84 15.88 4.35
C CYS A 48 -4.84 15.22 5.32
N PRO A 49 -5.62 16.00 6.11
CA PRO A 49 -6.45 15.48 7.20
C PRO A 49 -7.55 14.51 6.74
N ASP A 50 -8.06 14.68 5.52
CA ASP A 50 -9.18 13.89 4.98
C ASP A 50 -8.73 12.66 4.17
N VAL A 51 -7.42 12.51 3.91
CA VAL A 51 -6.89 11.40 3.12
C VAL A 51 -6.41 10.28 4.04
N PRO A 52 -6.87 9.04 3.86
CA PRO A 52 -6.34 7.88 4.59
C PRO A 52 -4.83 7.75 4.45
N VAL A 53 -4.15 7.45 5.56
CA VAL A 53 -2.70 7.26 5.59
C VAL A 53 -2.37 5.80 5.81
N LEU A 54 -1.51 5.25 4.95
CA LEU A 54 -0.92 3.93 5.13
C LEU A 54 0.50 4.08 5.70
N ALA A 55 0.79 3.34 6.77
CA ALA A 55 2.14 3.18 7.29
C ALA A 55 2.76 1.88 6.75
N ASP A 56 3.76 1.97 5.87
CA ASP A 56 4.44 0.81 5.29
C ASP A 56 5.51 0.26 6.26
N THR A 57 5.03 -0.35 7.35
CA THR A 57 5.86 -0.85 8.45
C THR A 57 6.61 -2.12 8.09
N LYS A 58 6.06 -2.95 7.19
CA LYS A 58 6.57 -4.30 6.90
C LYS A 58 6.79 -5.11 8.18
N THR A 59 5.83 -5.00 9.10
CA THR A 59 5.88 -5.68 10.41
C THR A 59 6.03 -7.18 10.24
N VAL A 60 6.94 -7.78 10.98
CA VAL A 60 7.17 -9.24 10.99
C VAL A 60 7.00 -9.82 12.40
N ASP A 61 7.22 -9.01 13.43
CA ASP A 61 7.09 -9.36 14.85
C ASP A 61 6.78 -8.10 15.68
N GLY A 62 6.49 -8.24 16.97
CA GLY A 62 6.14 -7.12 17.84
C GLY A 62 4.82 -6.43 17.46
N GLY A 63 3.91 -7.16 16.80
CA GLY A 63 2.74 -6.63 16.10
C GLY A 63 1.87 -5.67 16.91
N ALA A 64 1.61 -5.98 18.22
CA ALA A 64 0.81 -5.08 19.06
C ALA A 64 1.51 -3.74 19.33
N LEU A 65 2.83 -3.75 19.53
CA LEU A 65 3.61 -2.55 19.79
C LEU A 65 3.61 -1.64 18.56
N GLU A 66 3.95 -2.19 17.39
CA GLU A 66 3.98 -1.42 16.13
C GLU A 66 2.59 -0.93 15.73
N ALA A 67 1.55 -1.77 15.83
CA ALA A 67 0.18 -1.39 15.51
C ALA A 67 -0.32 -0.23 16.38
N ASN A 68 -0.12 -0.31 17.71
CA ASN A 68 -0.50 0.79 18.63
C ASN A 68 0.26 2.08 18.32
N MET A 69 1.55 2.00 17.96
CA MET A 69 2.35 3.18 17.59
C MET A 69 1.79 3.87 16.35
N VAL A 70 1.57 3.12 15.27
CA VAL A 70 1.19 3.72 13.97
C VAL A 70 -0.27 4.13 13.92
N PHE A 71 -1.17 3.31 14.45
CA PHE A 71 -2.60 3.67 14.52
C PHE A 71 -2.84 4.81 15.51
N GLY A 72 -2.11 4.83 16.66
CA GLY A 72 -2.14 5.93 17.59
C GLY A 72 -1.63 7.25 17.00
N ALA A 73 -0.75 7.21 15.99
CA ALA A 73 -0.30 8.38 15.23
C ALA A 73 -1.26 8.79 14.11
N GLY A 74 -2.36 8.05 13.90
CA GLY A 74 -3.41 8.38 12.93
C GLY A 74 -3.30 7.65 11.59
N ALA A 75 -2.52 6.56 11.50
CA ALA A 75 -2.56 5.71 10.31
C ALA A 75 -3.94 5.02 10.17
N SER A 76 -4.46 4.96 8.95
CA SER A 76 -5.68 4.22 8.60
C SER A 76 -5.37 2.78 8.19
N PHE A 77 -4.13 2.55 7.72
CA PHE A 77 -3.61 1.26 7.32
C PHE A 77 -2.18 1.05 7.82
N MET A 78 -1.80 -0.20 8.02
CA MET A 78 -0.41 -0.61 8.14
C MET A 78 -0.14 -1.87 7.33
N THR A 79 1.13 -2.16 7.04
CA THR A 79 1.54 -3.39 6.37
C THR A 79 2.13 -4.40 7.34
N VAL A 80 1.80 -5.68 7.14
CA VAL A 80 2.40 -6.82 7.83
C VAL A 80 2.90 -7.81 6.79
N LEU A 81 4.14 -8.28 6.93
CA LEU A 81 4.69 -9.25 5.97
C LEU A 81 3.94 -10.57 6.03
N SER A 82 3.73 -11.18 4.87
CA SER A 82 3.05 -12.48 4.74
C SER A 82 3.77 -13.61 5.48
N CYS A 83 5.09 -13.49 5.66
CA CYS A 83 5.92 -14.43 6.42
C CYS A 83 5.86 -14.24 7.95
N ALA A 84 5.17 -13.21 8.44
CA ALA A 84 4.97 -13.04 9.88
C ALA A 84 4.18 -14.22 10.47
N SER A 85 4.34 -14.45 11.77
CA SER A 85 3.63 -15.53 12.45
C SER A 85 2.11 -15.29 12.44
N ARG A 86 1.33 -16.38 12.47
CA ARG A 86 -0.13 -16.27 12.60
C ARG A 86 -0.52 -15.46 13.86
N ALA A 87 0.21 -15.62 14.95
CA ALA A 87 -0.02 -14.86 16.18
C ALA A 87 0.21 -13.35 15.96
N THR A 88 1.24 -12.97 15.18
CA THR A 88 1.48 -11.57 14.80
C THR A 88 0.32 -11.02 13.97
N HIS A 89 -0.12 -11.76 12.93
CA HIS A 89 -1.27 -11.36 12.11
C HIS A 89 -2.55 -11.16 12.95
N GLU A 90 -2.90 -12.14 13.79
CA GLU A 90 -4.10 -12.05 14.64
C GLU A 90 -4.03 -10.87 15.62
N THR A 91 -2.85 -10.61 16.18
CA THR A 91 -2.64 -9.53 17.15
C THR A 91 -2.77 -8.17 16.49
N VAL A 92 -2.11 -7.98 15.33
CA VAL A 92 -2.21 -6.71 14.57
C VAL A 92 -3.65 -6.47 14.10
N GLY A 93 -4.33 -7.51 13.62
CA GLY A 93 -5.72 -7.41 13.19
C GLY A 93 -6.66 -6.95 14.31
N LYS A 94 -6.51 -7.49 15.53
CA LYS A 94 -7.26 -7.03 16.72
C LYS A 94 -7.00 -5.56 17.05
N CYS A 95 -5.73 -5.14 16.98
CA CYS A 95 -5.40 -3.72 17.15
C CYS A 95 -6.07 -2.85 16.08
N ALA A 96 -6.00 -3.25 14.81
CA ALA A 96 -6.64 -2.52 13.72
C ALA A 96 -8.15 -2.33 13.95
N VAL A 97 -8.86 -3.40 14.34
CA VAL A 97 -10.29 -3.31 14.69
C VAL A 97 -10.54 -2.33 15.84
N ALA A 98 -9.73 -2.36 16.89
CA ALA A 98 -9.86 -1.48 18.04
C ALA A 98 -9.67 0.01 17.67
N PHE A 99 -8.84 0.31 16.68
CA PHE A 99 -8.62 1.68 16.17
C PHE A 99 -9.57 2.07 15.02
N GLY A 100 -10.44 1.18 14.53
CA GLY A 100 -11.23 1.41 13.33
C GLY A 100 -10.37 1.52 12.05
N ALA A 101 -9.22 0.87 12.06
CA ALA A 101 -8.23 0.84 10.98
C ALA A 101 -8.23 -0.52 10.28
N SER A 102 -7.34 -0.71 9.32
CA SER A 102 -7.19 -1.98 8.59
C SER A 102 -5.73 -2.32 8.32
N VAL A 103 -5.49 -3.59 8.00
CA VAL A 103 -4.16 -4.12 7.70
C VAL A 103 -4.10 -4.61 6.26
N ILE A 104 -2.93 -4.42 5.64
CA ILE A 104 -2.60 -4.99 4.34
C ILE A 104 -1.48 -6.04 4.58
N VAL A 105 -1.69 -7.28 4.16
CA VAL A 105 -0.62 -8.27 4.16
C VAL A 105 0.27 -8.05 2.95
N ASP A 106 1.56 -7.76 3.17
CA ASP A 106 2.54 -7.52 2.11
C ASP A 106 3.24 -8.84 1.74
N THR A 107 3.10 -9.22 0.48
CA THR A 107 3.70 -10.43 -0.10
C THR A 107 4.98 -10.13 -0.86
N ILE A 108 5.71 -9.08 -0.49
CA ILE A 108 6.96 -8.71 -1.14
C ILE A 108 7.87 -9.93 -1.29
N THR A 109 8.26 -10.23 -2.52
CA THR A 109 9.05 -11.40 -2.89
C THR A 109 9.91 -11.06 -4.10
N GLU A 110 10.83 -11.95 -4.48
CA GLU A 110 11.57 -11.77 -5.72
C GLU A 110 10.61 -11.72 -6.92
N SER A 111 10.89 -10.80 -7.84
CA SER A 111 10.16 -10.68 -9.09
C SER A 111 10.17 -12.01 -9.86
N GLY A 112 9.04 -12.33 -10.50
CA GLY A 112 8.88 -13.55 -11.28
C GLY A 112 8.66 -14.82 -10.46
N LYS A 113 8.76 -14.78 -9.13
CA LYS A 113 8.41 -15.93 -8.29
C LYS A 113 6.94 -15.89 -7.86
N PRO A 114 6.31 -17.06 -7.66
CA PRO A 114 4.95 -17.11 -7.15
C PRO A 114 4.87 -16.48 -5.77
N ILE A 115 3.79 -15.78 -5.50
CA ILE A 115 3.49 -15.28 -4.16
C ILE A 115 3.24 -16.48 -3.24
N LEU A 116 4.04 -16.55 -2.18
CA LEU A 116 3.98 -17.67 -1.23
C LEU A 116 2.98 -17.39 -0.10
N LEU A 117 1.69 -17.30 -0.43
CA LEU A 117 0.65 -17.43 0.58
C LEU A 117 0.24 -18.91 0.66
N PRO A 118 0.22 -19.53 1.84
CA PRO A 118 -0.31 -20.90 2.03
C PRO A 118 -1.68 -21.05 1.37
N GLN A 119 -1.99 -22.26 0.88
CA GLN A 119 -3.26 -22.52 0.20
C GLN A 119 -4.48 -22.27 1.11
N ASP A 120 -4.32 -22.55 2.39
CA ASP A 120 -5.32 -22.37 3.45
C ASP A 120 -5.23 -20.97 4.10
N PHE A 121 -4.38 -20.07 3.58
CA PHE A 121 -4.27 -18.72 4.13
C PHE A 121 -5.59 -17.97 3.93
N ALA A 122 -6.15 -17.51 5.04
CA ALA A 122 -7.29 -16.60 5.06
C ALA A 122 -6.85 -15.29 5.73
N LEU A 123 -7.38 -14.16 5.25
CA LEU A 123 -7.14 -12.88 5.90
C LEU A 123 -7.72 -12.90 7.32
N PRO A 124 -6.92 -12.60 8.36
CA PRO A 124 -7.42 -12.43 9.71
C PRO A 124 -8.41 -11.26 9.80
N GLU A 125 -9.18 -11.22 10.87
CA GLU A 125 -10.00 -10.06 11.21
C GLU A 125 -9.14 -8.77 11.22
N GLY A 126 -9.69 -7.66 10.72
CA GLY A 126 -8.97 -6.39 10.59
C GLY A 126 -8.10 -6.26 9.34
N PHE A 127 -7.90 -7.32 8.57
CA PHE A 127 -7.18 -7.28 7.30
C PHE A 127 -8.15 -7.00 6.14
N ALA A 128 -7.71 -6.18 5.17
CA ALA A 128 -8.55 -5.76 4.06
C ALA A 128 -8.01 -6.15 2.68
N TYR A 129 -6.70 -6.21 2.51
CA TYR A 129 -6.04 -6.41 1.20
C TYR A 129 -4.82 -7.33 1.31
N VAL A 130 -4.47 -7.93 0.17
CA VAL A 130 -3.18 -8.55 -0.10
C VAL A 130 -2.39 -7.62 -1.00
N ALA A 131 -1.21 -7.18 -0.57
CA ALA A 131 -0.31 -6.42 -1.43
C ALA A 131 0.54 -7.36 -2.27
N VAL A 132 0.45 -7.21 -3.59
CA VAL A 132 1.32 -7.83 -4.56
C VAL A 132 2.41 -6.81 -4.91
N HIS A 133 3.64 -7.07 -4.51
CA HIS A 133 4.71 -6.08 -4.54
C HIS A 133 5.96 -6.60 -5.27
N SER A 134 6.40 -5.89 -6.31
CA SER A 134 7.69 -6.13 -6.96
C SER A 134 8.79 -5.34 -6.26
N PRO A 135 9.86 -6.01 -5.72
CA PRO A 135 10.92 -5.35 -4.99
C PRO A 135 11.66 -4.28 -5.82
N THR A 136 11.95 -3.14 -5.20
CA THR A 136 12.66 -2.05 -5.88
C THR A 136 14.08 -2.45 -6.26
N ASP A 137 14.81 -3.12 -5.37
CA ASP A 137 16.20 -3.53 -5.62
C ASP A 137 16.30 -4.54 -6.76
N ALA A 138 15.37 -5.49 -6.85
CA ALA A 138 15.32 -6.44 -7.97
C ALA A 138 15.12 -5.72 -9.31
N ARG A 139 14.21 -4.73 -9.36
CA ARG A 139 13.99 -3.91 -10.56
C ARG A 139 15.19 -3.06 -10.94
N LEU A 140 15.87 -2.45 -9.96
CA LEU A 140 17.09 -1.70 -10.19
C LEU A 140 18.25 -2.60 -10.65
N ALA A 141 18.27 -3.86 -10.25
CA ALA A 141 19.21 -4.87 -10.72
C ALA A 141 18.86 -5.43 -12.13
N GLY A 142 17.81 -4.91 -12.77
CA GLY A 142 17.44 -5.27 -14.14
C GLY A 142 16.36 -6.34 -14.26
N ASP A 143 15.73 -6.74 -13.16
CA ASP A 143 14.56 -7.61 -13.21
C ASP A 143 13.33 -6.83 -13.68
N ASN A 144 13.02 -6.95 -14.96
CA ASN A 144 11.85 -6.33 -15.59
C ASN A 144 10.66 -7.31 -15.70
N SER A 145 10.65 -8.38 -14.89
CA SER A 145 9.56 -9.36 -14.93
C SER A 145 8.22 -8.72 -14.57
N THR A 146 7.16 -9.13 -15.26
CA THR A 146 5.78 -8.72 -15.00
C THR A 146 5.03 -9.72 -14.12
N GLY A 147 5.71 -10.71 -13.57
CA GLY A 147 5.09 -11.79 -12.81
C GLY A 147 4.24 -11.34 -11.62
N HIS A 148 4.55 -10.17 -11.03
CA HIS A 148 3.71 -9.57 -10.00
C HIS A 148 2.35 -9.10 -10.54
N ILE A 149 2.26 -8.69 -11.81
CA ILE A 149 0.98 -8.33 -12.47
C ILE A 149 0.12 -9.59 -12.63
N ASP A 150 0.71 -10.68 -13.10
CA ASP A 150 0.01 -11.96 -13.29
C ASP A 150 -0.49 -12.53 -11.96
N ALA A 151 0.22 -12.27 -10.86
CA ALA A 151 -0.16 -12.71 -9.53
C ALA A 151 -1.46 -12.06 -9.01
N VAL A 152 -1.87 -10.89 -9.53
CA VAL A 152 -3.15 -10.25 -9.18
C VAL A 152 -4.32 -11.18 -9.50
N ALA A 153 -4.36 -11.77 -10.70
CA ALA A 153 -5.42 -12.69 -11.10
C ALA A 153 -5.47 -13.94 -10.18
N ALA A 154 -4.33 -14.45 -9.77
CA ALA A 154 -4.26 -15.57 -8.84
C ALA A 154 -4.79 -15.22 -7.44
N MET A 155 -4.56 -13.99 -6.97
CA MET A 155 -5.11 -13.53 -5.69
C MET A 155 -6.62 -13.30 -5.78
N HIS A 156 -7.11 -12.71 -6.86
CA HIS A 156 -8.55 -12.56 -7.09
C HIS A 156 -9.27 -13.93 -7.17
N ALA A 157 -8.67 -14.92 -7.82
CA ALA A 157 -9.22 -16.28 -7.88
C ALA A 157 -9.37 -16.93 -6.48
N ARG A 158 -8.61 -16.46 -5.49
CA ARG A 158 -8.71 -16.85 -4.07
C ARG A 158 -9.65 -15.96 -3.26
N GLY A 159 -10.32 -14.98 -3.89
CA GLY A 159 -11.25 -14.07 -3.24
C GLY A 159 -10.61 -12.90 -2.48
N PHE A 160 -9.30 -12.65 -2.68
CA PHE A 160 -8.62 -11.52 -2.05
C PHE A 160 -8.81 -10.23 -2.85
N ARG A 161 -8.91 -9.11 -2.15
CA ARG A 161 -8.75 -7.76 -2.72
C ARG A 161 -7.27 -7.44 -2.78
N VAL A 162 -6.81 -6.82 -3.86
CA VAL A 162 -5.38 -6.66 -4.14
C VAL A 162 -4.96 -5.20 -4.15
N SER A 163 -3.84 -4.92 -3.49
CA SER A 163 -3.04 -3.71 -3.65
C SER A 163 -1.81 -4.06 -4.50
N LEU A 164 -1.63 -3.41 -5.64
CA LEU A 164 -0.52 -3.70 -6.56
C LEU A 164 0.53 -2.60 -6.49
N ALA A 165 1.79 -3.00 -6.22
CA ALA A 165 2.92 -2.10 -6.07
C ALA A 165 4.13 -2.55 -6.91
N GLY A 166 4.94 -1.59 -7.32
CA GLY A 166 6.23 -1.81 -7.94
C GLY A 166 6.25 -1.56 -9.45
N GLY A 167 7.10 -0.60 -9.88
CA GLY A 167 7.34 -0.29 -11.29
C GLY A 167 6.16 0.33 -12.04
N ILE A 168 5.19 0.90 -11.32
CA ILE A 168 3.99 1.48 -11.92
C ILE A 168 4.25 2.91 -12.36
N GLY A 169 3.99 3.18 -13.63
CA GLY A 169 4.15 4.47 -14.25
C GLY A 169 3.54 4.49 -15.65
N PRO A 170 3.73 5.58 -16.44
CA PRO A 170 3.08 5.74 -17.73
C PRO A 170 3.26 4.56 -18.69
N ALA A 171 4.43 3.93 -18.68
CA ALA A 171 4.73 2.81 -19.59
C ALA A 171 4.04 1.49 -19.20
N THR A 172 3.63 1.33 -17.95
CA THR A 172 3.04 0.08 -17.41
C THR A 172 1.57 0.24 -17.04
N LEU A 173 1.03 1.47 -17.06
CA LEU A 173 -0.29 1.78 -16.51
C LEU A 173 -1.40 0.94 -17.13
N ASP A 174 -1.43 0.82 -18.46
CA ASP A 174 -2.49 0.08 -19.16
C ASP A 174 -2.49 -1.41 -18.77
N SER A 175 -1.31 -2.03 -18.64
CA SER A 175 -1.19 -3.43 -18.24
C SER A 175 -1.62 -3.66 -16.79
N VAL A 176 -1.33 -2.72 -15.88
CA VAL A 176 -1.75 -2.85 -14.47
C VAL A 176 -3.23 -2.54 -14.29
N ILE A 177 -3.82 -1.62 -15.06
CA ILE A 177 -5.28 -1.39 -15.07
C ILE A 177 -6.03 -2.62 -15.56
N ALA A 178 -5.50 -3.32 -16.57
CA ALA A 178 -6.13 -4.48 -17.16
C ALA A 178 -6.35 -5.63 -16.17
N VAL A 179 -5.48 -5.80 -15.17
CA VAL A 179 -5.61 -6.83 -14.13
C VAL A 179 -6.49 -6.41 -12.95
N LYS A 180 -6.98 -5.16 -12.95
CA LYS A 180 -8.01 -4.62 -12.05
C LYS A 180 -7.69 -4.74 -10.54
N PRO A 181 -6.51 -4.36 -10.05
CA PRO A 181 -6.29 -4.32 -8.62
C PRO A 181 -7.22 -3.30 -7.97
N GLU A 182 -7.54 -3.46 -6.69
CA GLU A 182 -8.36 -2.50 -5.96
C GLU A 182 -7.57 -1.23 -5.64
N ILE A 183 -6.29 -1.37 -5.32
CA ILE A 183 -5.38 -0.26 -5.03
C ILE A 183 -4.20 -0.33 -6.00
N LEU A 184 -3.86 0.81 -6.59
CA LEU A 184 -2.69 1.02 -7.42
C LEU A 184 -1.69 1.89 -6.66
N VAL A 185 -0.53 1.32 -6.32
CA VAL A 185 0.52 2.03 -5.56
C VAL A 185 1.56 2.61 -6.50
N VAL A 186 1.66 3.93 -6.52
CA VAL A 186 2.61 4.65 -7.37
C VAL A 186 3.58 5.44 -6.50
N GLY A 187 4.87 5.18 -6.65
CA GLY A 187 5.96 5.91 -5.98
C GLY A 187 6.65 6.88 -6.96
N SER A 188 7.86 6.52 -7.38
CA SER A 188 8.78 7.38 -8.13
C SER A 188 8.20 8.04 -9.39
N ALA A 189 7.28 7.39 -10.10
CA ALA A 189 6.65 7.99 -11.27
C ALA A 189 5.91 9.31 -10.95
N ILE A 190 5.39 9.45 -9.72
CA ILE A 190 4.79 10.70 -9.24
C ILE A 190 5.80 11.50 -8.44
N THR A 191 6.46 10.90 -7.45
CA THR A 191 7.25 11.61 -6.43
C THR A 191 8.57 12.18 -6.96
N GLU A 192 9.14 11.61 -8.01
CA GLU A 192 10.36 12.11 -8.69
C GLU A 192 10.04 12.96 -9.92
N SER A 193 8.76 13.24 -10.20
CA SER A 193 8.37 14.09 -11.32
C SER A 193 8.57 15.56 -10.99
N GLU A 194 8.95 16.36 -11.98
CA GLU A 194 8.93 17.83 -11.87
C GLU A 194 7.51 18.40 -11.70
N THR A 195 6.49 17.63 -12.06
CA THR A 195 5.08 18.03 -12.00
C THR A 195 4.21 16.92 -11.37
N PRO A 196 4.41 16.59 -10.08
CA PRO A 196 3.78 15.42 -9.44
C PRO A 196 2.25 15.46 -9.51
N GLY A 197 1.63 16.63 -9.31
CA GLY A 197 0.18 16.79 -9.44
C GLY A 197 -0.35 16.48 -10.83
N LYS A 198 0.37 16.88 -11.90
CA LYS A 198 -0.04 16.55 -13.28
C LYS A 198 0.04 15.06 -13.56
N VAL A 199 1.09 14.39 -13.08
CA VAL A 199 1.23 12.94 -13.26
C VAL A 199 0.16 12.20 -12.47
N ALA A 200 -0.10 12.61 -11.23
CA ALA A 200 -1.16 12.03 -10.41
C ALA A 200 -2.56 12.21 -11.06
N SER A 201 -2.89 13.41 -11.57
CA SER A 201 -4.13 13.68 -12.31
C SER A 201 -4.24 12.80 -13.54
N TRP A 202 -3.19 12.73 -14.36
CA TRP A 202 -3.15 11.92 -15.56
C TRP A 202 -3.39 10.43 -15.29
N ILE A 203 -2.81 9.90 -14.19
CA ILE A 203 -3.08 8.52 -13.75
C ILE A 203 -4.53 8.41 -13.28
N LYS A 204 -4.98 9.29 -12.39
CA LYS A 204 -6.32 9.25 -11.77
C LYS A 204 -7.44 9.24 -12.81
N GLU A 205 -7.34 10.06 -13.85
CA GLU A 205 -8.31 10.16 -14.95
C GLU A 205 -8.47 8.85 -15.75
N ARG A 206 -7.46 7.98 -15.69
CA ARG A 206 -7.44 6.69 -16.40
C ARG A 206 -7.89 5.52 -15.53
N LEU A 207 -7.94 5.72 -14.22
CA LEU A 207 -8.40 4.66 -13.32
C LEU A 207 -9.92 4.48 -13.46
N PRO A 208 -10.41 3.25 -13.62
CA PRO A 208 -11.84 2.98 -13.62
C PRO A 208 -12.45 3.37 -12.26
N GLU A 209 -13.62 4.01 -12.30
CA GLU A 209 -14.37 4.28 -11.09
C GLU A 209 -14.66 2.99 -10.34
N GLN A 210 -14.43 2.98 -9.05
CA GLN A 210 -14.79 1.88 -8.18
C GLN A 210 -15.81 2.35 -7.14
N GLY A 211 -16.95 1.69 -7.14
CA GLY A 211 -17.95 1.78 -6.05
C GLY A 211 -17.54 0.96 -4.82
N LEU A 212 -16.25 0.94 -4.50
CA LEU A 212 -15.74 0.23 -3.31
C LEU A 212 -15.83 1.18 -2.10
N GLY A 213 -16.75 0.87 -1.18
CA GLY A 213 -16.69 1.45 0.16
C GLY A 213 -15.37 1.10 0.86
N TRP A 214 -14.94 1.97 1.75
CA TRP A 214 -13.78 1.69 2.60
C TRP A 214 -14.00 0.43 3.45
N PRO A 215 -12.95 -0.28 3.87
CA PRO A 215 -13.08 -1.48 4.72
C PRO A 215 -13.89 -1.25 5.99
N TRP A 216 -13.90 -0.02 6.51
CA TRP A 216 -14.63 0.41 7.71
C TRP A 216 -16.06 0.92 7.46
N ASP A 217 -16.50 1.07 6.20
CA ASP A 217 -17.88 1.51 5.89
C ASP A 217 -18.94 0.42 6.15
N LYS A 218 -18.50 -0.78 6.48
CA LYS A 218 -19.40 -1.87 6.89
C LYS A 218 -19.67 -1.74 8.39
N LYS A 219 -20.65 -0.93 8.73
CA LYS A 219 -21.33 -0.99 10.03
C LYS A 219 -22.63 -1.77 9.90
#